data_e79e5cee87be08959a70287f53d7660e
#
_entry.id   e79e5cee87be08959a70287f53d7660e
#
_cell.length_a   1.000
_cell.length_b   1.000
_cell.length_c   1.000
_cell.angle_alpha   90.00
_cell.angle_beta   90.00
_cell.angle_gamma   90.00
#
_symmetry.space_group_name_H-M   'P 1'
#
loop_
_entity.id
_entity.type
_entity.pdbx_description
1 polymer ?
#
loop_
_entity_poly.entity_id
_entity_poly.type
_entity_poly.pdbx_seq_one_letter_code
_entity_poly.pdbx_strand_id
1 'polypeptide(L)'
;MSCTFHLPCACPLAPAILLAPKISRARPSFPCRSSMENQQLIRGSKLMGFPYLTGPHRDTMVDLISAMENRLGCHHLLPSSVPPDVEHYQNESGTSQGTLHIRCGIDSSPIDFVLASWLHLELPTGGALDITNIAGYLKSSTDVPHFQFELVKCSPTFLILFLDLIPRKDIVFSPDYLKTYYEDTQLEKFRQRLDQLPEVQAYFSSSLYFRRVVSPTGIVVSIKCEDGAGPERVEEIIREHVRPISNDIMRIWIDMCVGDGVEVGETERAVLEKRDSLIKSKAIEMDLSSSMPKQFGQEVADRVLRVIKSVYNV
;
A
#
# COMPACT_ATOMS: atom_id res chain seq x y z
N MET A 1 -3.78 32.51 -9.51
CA MET A 1 -2.50 32.29 -8.78
C MET A 1 -2.35 30.77 -8.66
N SER A 2 -1.49 30.17 -9.51
CA SER A 2 -1.29 28.72 -9.55
C SER A 2 -0.49 28.28 -8.32
N CYS A 3 -1.13 27.62 -7.37
CA CYS A 3 -0.44 26.88 -6.34
C CYS A 3 0.04 25.55 -6.92
N THR A 4 1.29 25.53 -7.35
CA THR A 4 2.01 24.30 -7.69
C THR A 4 2.39 23.62 -6.37
N PHE A 5 1.50 22.81 -5.82
CA PHE A 5 1.84 21.89 -4.75
C PHE A 5 2.63 20.73 -5.37
N HIS A 6 3.93 20.70 -5.13
CA HIS A 6 4.69 19.47 -5.22
C HIS A 6 4.29 18.61 -4.03
N LEU A 7 3.25 17.80 -4.18
CA LEU A 7 2.99 16.69 -3.29
C LEU A 7 4.14 15.70 -3.46
N PRO A 8 4.80 15.28 -2.38
CA PRO A 8 5.67 14.11 -2.43
C PRO A 8 4.76 12.89 -2.55
N CYS A 9 4.38 12.55 -3.79
CA CYS A 9 3.75 11.28 -4.08
C CYS A 9 4.85 10.23 -4.09
N ALA A 10 4.66 9.26 -3.24
CA ALA A 10 5.49 8.10 -3.02
C ALA A 10 5.88 7.41 -4.33
N CYS A 11 7.14 7.36 -4.66
CA CYS A 11 7.95 6.35 -5.33
C CYS A 11 9.06 6.84 -6.26
N PRO A 12 10.10 6.11 -6.42
CA PRO A 12 11.49 6.21 -5.97
C PRO A 12 12.54 6.43 -7.08
N LEU A 13 13.83 6.63 -6.76
CA LEU A 13 15.10 6.18 -7.43
C LEU A 13 16.35 6.92 -6.95
N ALA A 14 17.47 6.37 -6.66
CA ALA A 14 18.52 5.47 -6.98
C ALA A 14 19.81 5.69 -6.10
N PRO A 15 20.96 5.06 -6.41
CA PRO A 15 21.43 3.86 -5.72
C PRO A 15 22.69 4.05 -4.87
N ALA A 16 23.08 3.08 -4.10
CA ALA A 16 24.43 2.48 -4.00
C ALA A 16 24.60 1.44 -2.89
N ILE A 17 25.09 0.35 -3.30
CA ILE A 17 25.86 -0.79 -2.81
C ILE A 17 26.48 -0.63 -1.42
N LEU A 18 26.28 -1.66 -0.53
CA LEU A 18 27.35 -2.34 0.22
C LEU A 18 26.80 -3.60 0.94
N LEU A 19 27.56 -4.66 0.82
CA LEU A 19 27.35 -6.00 1.37
C LEU A 19 27.54 -6.05 2.89
N ALA A 20 26.66 -6.77 3.61
CA ALA A 20 26.93 -7.24 4.96
C ALA A 20 26.28 -8.62 5.22
N PRO A 21 26.82 -9.45 6.14
CA PRO A 21 26.64 -10.90 6.12
C PRO A 21 25.33 -11.39 6.73
N LYS A 22 24.87 -12.55 6.22
CA LYS A 22 23.71 -13.31 6.71
C LYS A 22 23.90 -13.81 8.14
N ILE A 23 23.07 -13.41 9.06
CA ILE A 23 22.88 -14.08 10.35
C ILE A 23 21.50 -14.76 10.31
N SER A 24 21.51 -16.09 10.19
CA SER A 24 20.33 -16.92 10.34
C SER A 24 19.93 -16.97 11.81
N ARG A 25 18.79 -16.37 12.17
CA ARG A 25 18.12 -16.60 13.47
C ARG A 25 16.92 -17.50 13.27
N ALA A 26 16.92 -18.64 13.97
CA ALA A 26 15.73 -19.49 14.09
C ALA A 26 14.59 -18.69 14.72
N ARG A 27 13.45 -18.64 14.04
CA ARG A 27 12.22 -17.97 14.52
C ARG A 27 11.47 -18.92 15.48
N PRO A 28 10.97 -18.43 16.62
CA PRO A 28 10.11 -19.24 17.50
C PRO A 28 8.76 -19.51 16.81
N SER A 29 8.27 -20.75 16.88
CA SER A 29 6.93 -21.11 16.44
C SER A 29 5.91 -20.62 17.48
N PHE A 30 5.06 -19.68 17.10
CA PHE A 30 3.95 -19.22 17.93
C PHE A 30 2.68 -20.02 17.62
N PRO A 31 1.85 -20.35 18.64
CA PRO A 31 0.56 -20.98 18.41
C PRO A 31 -0.38 -20.04 17.64
N CYS A 32 -1.09 -20.58 16.67
CA CYS A 32 -2.10 -19.84 15.90
C CYS A 32 -3.26 -19.46 16.83
N ARG A 33 -3.51 -18.15 17.01
CA ARG A 33 -4.72 -17.64 17.67
C ARG A 33 -5.89 -17.71 16.70
N SER A 34 -7.11 -17.90 17.23
CA SER A 34 -8.31 -17.91 16.41
C SER A 34 -8.48 -16.60 15.62
N SER A 35 -9.10 -16.66 14.44
CA SER A 35 -9.31 -15.49 13.60
C SER A 35 -10.13 -14.40 14.31
N MET A 36 -11.02 -14.78 15.24
CA MET A 36 -11.81 -13.85 16.05
C MET A 36 -10.97 -13.07 17.07
N GLU A 37 -9.97 -13.72 17.70
CA GLU A 37 -9.06 -13.04 18.64
C GLU A 37 -8.13 -12.08 17.92
N ASN A 38 -7.63 -12.44 16.73
CA ASN A 38 -6.85 -11.53 15.89
C ASN A 38 -7.66 -10.31 15.42
N GLN A 39 -8.93 -10.50 15.05
CA GLN A 39 -9.83 -9.39 14.70
C GLN A 39 -10.09 -8.45 15.87
N GLN A 40 -10.25 -8.97 17.10
CA GLN A 40 -10.42 -8.14 18.29
C GLN A 40 -9.16 -7.36 18.64
N LEU A 41 -7.98 -7.96 18.48
CA LEU A 41 -6.69 -7.29 18.69
C LEU A 41 -6.47 -6.16 17.68
N ILE A 42 -6.76 -6.39 16.38
CA ILE A 42 -6.60 -5.38 15.35
C ILE A 42 -7.64 -4.26 15.50
N ARG A 43 -8.92 -4.59 15.77
CA ARG A 43 -9.99 -3.61 16.00
C ARG A 43 -9.74 -2.73 17.23
N GLY A 44 -9.01 -3.23 18.23
CA GLY A 44 -8.58 -2.46 19.39
C GLY A 44 -7.29 -1.68 19.19
N SER A 45 -6.60 -1.85 18.05
CA SER A 45 -5.36 -1.15 17.77
C SER A 45 -5.59 0.29 17.34
N LYS A 46 -4.62 1.16 17.61
CA LYS A 46 -4.63 2.55 17.15
C LYS A 46 -4.68 2.67 15.62
N LEU A 47 -4.21 1.64 14.90
CA LEU A 47 -4.30 1.57 13.45
C LEU A 47 -5.75 1.69 12.97
N MET A 48 -6.67 0.90 13.56
CA MET A 48 -8.08 0.86 13.14
C MET A 48 -8.90 2.07 13.61
N GLY A 49 -8.33 2.92 14.42
CA GLY A 49 -8.99 4.15 14.91
C GLY A 49 -9.20 5.18 13.83
N PHE A 50 -8.24 5.32 12.93
CA PHE A 50 -8.24 6.31 11.83
C PHE A 50 -8.86 7.67 12.24
N PRO A 51 -8.33 8.36 13.30
CA PRO A 51 -9.04 9.45 13.98
C PRO A 51 -9.32 10.67 13.10
N TYR A 52 -8.57 10.84 12.01
CA TYR A 52 -8.66 12.00 11.13
C TYR A 52 -9.43 11.73 9.84
N LEU A 53 -9.82 10.48 9.59
CA LEU A 53 -10.52 10.11 8.37
C LEU A 53 -12.02 10.33 8.48
N THR A 54 -12.64 10.71 7.36
CA THR A 54 -14.11 10.70 7.23
C THR A 54 -14.67 9.28 7.32
N GLY A 55 -15.96 9.14 7.62
CA GLY A 55 -16.61 7.83 7.75
C GLY A 55 -16.32 6.89 6.58
N PRO A 56 -16.66 7.27 5.33
CA PRO A 56 -16.46 6.41 4.17
C PRO A 56 -15.00 6.05 3.91
N HIS A 57 -14.05 6.98 4.14
CA HIS A 57 -12.61 6.69 3.98
C HIS A 57 -12.14 5.67 5.03
N ARG A 58 -12.48 5.91 6.30
CA ARG A 58 -12.19 4.98 7.39
C ARG A 58 -12.79 3.60 7.13
N ASP A 59 -14.05 3.52 6.73
CA ASP A 59 -14.74 2.27 6.48
C ASP A 59 -14.09 1.49 5.33
N THR A 60 -13.57 2.17 4.30
CA THR A 60 -12.80 1.55 3.23
C THR A 60 -11.56 0.86 3.79
N MET A 61 -10.79 1.54 4.63
CA MET A 61 -9.58 0.98 5.24
C MET A 61 -9.90 -0.21 6.16
N VAL A 62 -10.95 -0.08 6.98
CA VAL A 62 -11.39 -1.15 7.88
C VAL A 62 -11.81 -2.38 7.09
N ASP A 63 -12.54 -2.22 6.00
CA ASP A 63 -12.96 -3.33 5.14
C ASP A 63 -11.77 -4.05 4.50
N LEU A 64 -10.83 -3.29 3.91
CA LEU A 64 -9.66 -3.86 3.24
C LEU A 64 -8.77 -4.63 4.22
N ILE A 65 -8.47 -4.06 5.39
CA ILE A 65 -7.69 -4.73 6.44
C ILE A 65 -8.44 -5.96 6.95
N SER A 66 -9.75 -5.84 7.19
CA SER A 66 -10.57 -6.96 7.65
C SER A 66 -10.65 -8.08 6.61
N ALA A 67 -10.74 -7.77 5.33
CA ALA A 67 -10.74 -8.77 4.26
C ALA A 67 -9.41 -9.55 4.22
N MET A 68 -8.27 -8.85 4.33
CA MET A 68 -6.96 -9.51 4.41
C MET A 68 -6.85 -10.39 5.65
N GLU A 69 -7.23 -9.88 6.82
CA GLU A 69 -7.14 -10.66 8.07
C GLU A 69 -8.06 -11.87 8.08
N ASN A 70 -9.26 -11.76 7.51
CA ASN A 70 -10.20 -12.88 7.45
C ASN A 70 -9.73 -14.01 6.52
N ARG A 71 -9.09 -13.65 5.40
CA ARG A 71 -8.72 -14.61 4.35
C ARG A 71 -7.29 -15.12 4.52
N LEU A 72 -6.37 -14.28 4.93
CA LEU A 72 -4.96 -14.61 5.08
C LEU A 72 -4.61 -14.98 6.53
N GLY A 73 -5.03 -14.20 7.50
CA GLY A 73 -4.92 -14.45 8.95
C GLY A 73 -3.68 -15.24 9.37
N CYS A 74 -3.83 -16.15 10.33
CA CYS A 74 -2.75 -16.99 10.84
C CYS A 74 -2.32 -18.14 9.89
N HIS A 75 -3.08 -18.40 8.83
CA HIS A 75 -2.73 -19.43 7.85
C HIS A 75 -1.67 -18.96 6.87
N HIS A 76 -1.53 -17.66 6.68
CA HIS A 76 -0.58 -17.07 5.75
C HIS A 76 0.35 -16.03 6.37
N LEU A 77 -0.04 -15.42 7.52
CA LEU A 77 0.65 -14.29 8.11
C LEU A 77 1.05 -14.55 9.58
N LEU A 78 2.28 -14.19 9.92
CA LEU A 78 2.76 -14.12 11.30
C LEU A 78 2.10 -12.92 12.03
N PRO A 79 2.03 -12.92 13.36
CA PRO A 79 1.69 -11.73 14.14
C PRO A 79 2.59 -10.55 13.79
N SER A 80 2.10 -9.31 13.95
CA SER A 80 2.93 -8.12 13.77
C SER A 80 4.12 -8.13 14.72
N SER A 81 5.30 -7.81 14.17
CA SER A 81 6.54 -7.64 14.93
C SER A 81 7.00 -6.19 15.00
N VAL A 82 6.14 -5.25 14.59
CA VAL A 82 6.43 -3.81 14.66
C VAL A 82 6.50 -3.39 16.14
N PRO A 83 7.57 -2.70 16.57
CA PRO A 83 7.68 -2.19 17.93
C PRO A 83 6.57 -1.17 18.25
N PRO A 84 6.06 -1.10 19.50
CA PRO A 84 4.96 -0.20 19.87
C PRO A 84 5.23 1.30 19.58
N ASP A 85 6.50 1.73 19.67
CA ASP A 85 6.94 3.09 19.40
C ASP A 85 7.09 3.40 17.88
N VAL A 86 6.89 2.40 17.03
CA VAL A 86 6.81 2.51 15.57
C VAL A 86 5.40 2.16 15.08
N GLU A 87 4.66 1.33 15.83
CA GLU A 87 3.25 1.06 15.52
C GLU A 87 2.42 2.35 15.56
N HIS A 88 2.75 3.29 16.45
CA HIS A 88 2.20 4.64 16.47
C HIS A 88 3.30 5.65 16.81
N TYR A 89 3.49 6.62 15.94
CA TYR A 89 4.53 7.63 16.07
C TYR A 89 4.02 9.03 15.71
N GLN A 90 4.68 10.04 16.24
CA GLN A 90 4.36 11.44 15.97
C GLN A 90 5.63 12.30 16.07
N ASN A 91 5.56 13.49 15.47
CA ASN A 91 6.60 14.49 15.68
C ASN A 91 6.43 15.17 17.07
N GLU A 92 7.41 15.99 17.44
CA GLU A 92 7.48 16.65 18.76
C GLU A 92 6.29 17.57 19.05
N SER A 93 5.78 18.25 18.00
CA SER A 93 4.63 19.15 18.11
C SER A 93 3.26 18.45 18.03
N GLY A 94 3.20 17.17 17.68
CA GLY A 94 1.95 16.43 17.44
C GLY A 94 1.24 16.79 16.13
N THR A 95 1.81 17.67 15.30
CA THR A 95 1.23 18.09 14.01
C THR A 95 1.40 17.07 12.89
N SER A 96 2.27 16.08 13.10
CA SER A 96 2.43 14.93 12.20
C SER A 96 2.30 13.66 13.01
N GLN A 97 1.38 12.80 12.63
CA GLN A 97 1.10 11.52 13.29
C GLN A 97 1.00 10.41 12.26
N GLY A 98 1.40 9.19 12.65
CA GLY A 98 1.31 8.04 11.78
C GLY A 98 1.25 6.72 12.51
N THR A 99 0.82 5.69 11.80
CA THR A 99 0.86 4.30 12.25
C THR A 99 1.52 3.43 11.21
N LEU A 100 2.10 2.34 11.66
CA LEU A 100 2.68 1.31 10.81
C LEU A 100 2.30 -0.06 11.36
N HIS A 101 1.66 -0.87 10.54
CA HIS A 101 1.34 -2.25 10.84
C HIS A 101 1.90 -3.14 9.75
N ILE A 102 2.74 -4.11 10.10
CA ILE A 102 3.36 -5.03 9.15
C ILE A 102 3.20 -6.46 9.67
N ARG A 103 2.77 -7.35 8.80
CA ARG A 103 2.72 -8.78 9.05
C ARG A 103 3.49 -9.52 7.96
N CYS A 104 4.53 -10.25 8.35
CA CYS A 104 5.30 -11.09 7.43
C CYS A 104 4.54 -12.39 7.15
N GLY A 105 4.71 -12.92 5.95
CA GLY A 105 4.19 -14.23 5.58
C GLY A 105 4.91 -15.37 6.33
N ILE A 106 4.19 -16.45 6.65
CA ILE A 106 4.79 -17.71 7.10
C ILE A 106 5.62 -18.34 5.98
N ASP A 107 6.46 -19.32 6.29
CA ASP A 107 7.40 -19.88 5.29
C ASP A 107 6.69 -20.51 4.08
N SER A 108 5.56 -21.20 4.32
CA SER A 108 4.74 -21.83 3.28
C SER A 108 3.83 -20.87 2.50
N SER A 109 3.70 -19.61 2.95
CA SER A 109 2.87 -18.62 2.27
C SER A 109 3.60 -18.02 1.05
N PRO A 110 2.89 -17.75 -0.05
CA PRO A 110 3.44 -16.95 -1.15
C PRO A 110 3.63 -15.47 -0.78
N ILE A 111 3.02 -15.02 0.33
CA ILE A 111 3.12 -13.65 0.80
C ILE A 111 4.47 -13.44 1.48
N ASP A 112 5.17 -12.37 1.11
CA ASP A 112 6.38 -11.90 1.78
C ASP A 112 5.97 -11.08 3.02
N PHE A 113 5.20 -10.02 2.82
CA PHE A 113 4.57 -9.26 3.89
C PHE A 113 3.36 -8.47 3.38
N VAL A 114 2.50 -8.08 4.31
CA VAL A 114 1.47 -7.07 4.12
C VAL A 114 1.75 -5.90 5.06
N LEU A 115 1.53 -4.68 4.55
CA LEU A 115 1.73 -3.43 5.27
C LEU A 115 0.43 -2.63 5.21
N ALA A 116 0.01 -2.06 6.35
CA ALA A 116 -1.05 -1.06 6.41
C ALA A 116 -0.56 0.13 7.24
N SER A 117 -0.83 1.33 6.78
CA SER A 117 -0.45 2.56 7.47
C SER A 117 -1.42 3.69 7.22
N TRP A 118 -1.42 4.68 8.12
CA TRP A 118 -1.97 5.99 7.86
C TRP A 118 -1.05 7.08 8.38
N LEU A 119 -1.08 8.23 7.73
CA LEU A 119 -0.38 9.44 8.12
C LEU A 119 -1.38 10.61 8.17
N HIS A 120 -1.27 11.43 9.19
CA HIS A 120 -1.92 12.73 9.30
C HIS A 120 -0.86 13.81 9.41
N LEU A 121 -0.87 14.77 8.49
CA LEU A 121 0.14 15.81 8.40
C LEU A 121 -0.56 17.18 8.34
N GLU A 122 -0.49 17.99 9.41
CA GLU A 122 -0.96 19.36 9.37
C GLU A 122 -0.07 20.20 8.46
N LEU A 123 -0.68 20.98 7.59
CA LEU A 123 0.03 21.81 6.63
C LEU A 123 0.27 23.22 7.17
N PRO A 124 1.46 23.82 6.95
CA PRO A 124 1.74 25.20 7.38
C PRO A 124 0.77 26.24 6.80
N THR A 125 0.13 25.93 5.70
CA THR A 125 -0.87 26.78 5.02
C THR A 125 -2.29 26.65 5.60
N GLY A 126 -2.45 25.82 6.62
CA GLY A 126 -3.74 25.38 7.15
C GLY A 126 -4.28 24.14 6.43
N GLY A 127 -5.15 23.41 7.10
CA GLY A 127 -5.64 22.09 6.64
C GLY A 127 -4.67 20.96 6.93
N ALA A 128 -4.99 19.77 6.44
CA ALA A 128 -4.18 18.58 6.67
C ALA A 128 -4.17 17.67 5.44
N LEU A 129 -3.13 16.86 5.35
CA LEU A 129 -2.98 15.77 4.40
C LEU A 129 -3.18 14.46 5.17
N ASP A 130 -4.17 13.67 4.76
CA ASP A 130 -4.40 12.34 5.31
C ASP A 130 -4.05 11.29 4.25
N ILE A 131 -3.08 10.43 4.55
CA ILE A 131 -2.61 9.38 3.63
C ILE A 131 -2.91 8.04 4.26
N THR A 132 -3.56 7.15 3.51
CA THR A 132 -3.77 5.76 3.91
C THR A 132 -3.17 4.85 2.86
N ASN A 133 -2.49 3.81 3.30
CA ASN A 133 -1.78 2.89 2.43
C ASN A 133 -1.99 1.44 2.88
N ILE A 134 -2.19 0.55 1.90
CA ILE A 134 -2.13 -0.90 2.08
C ILE A 134 -1.29 -1.47 0.94
N ALA A 135 -0.26 -2.23 1.29
CA ALA A 135 0.60 -2.90 0.32
C ALA A 135 0.72 -4.39 0.65
N GLY A 136 0.64 -5.22 -0.38
CA GLY A 136 0.88 -6.66 -0.28
C GLY A 136 2.02 -7.07 -1.22
N TYR A 137 3.14 -7.49 -0.62
CA TYR A 137 4.30 -7.99 -1.36
C TYR A 137 4.37 -9.51 -1.31
N LEU A 138 4.80 -10.11 -2.41
CA LEU A 138 4.85 -11.55 -2.58
C LEU A 138 6.29 -12.05 -2.71
N LYS A 139 6.52 -13.30 -2.30
CA LYS A 139 7.79 -14.01 -2.46
C LYS A 139 8.01 -14.39 -3.92
N SER A 140 9.25 -14.70 -4.30
CA SER A 140 9.61 -15.15 -5.64
C SER A 140 9.12 -16.59 -5.97
N SER A 141 8.48 -17.27 -5.01
CA SER A 141 7.83 -18.55 -5.23
C SER A 141 6.56 -18.47 -6.09
N THR A 142 6.03 -17.28 -6.30
CA THR A 142 4.90 -16.98 -7.18
C THR A 142 5.19 -15.76 -8.04
N ASP A 143 4.58 -15.65 -9.19
CA ASP A 143 4.66 -14.51 -10.08
C ASP A 143 3.43 -13.59 -10.01
N VAL A 144 2.46 -13.89 -9.14
CA VAL A 144 1.29 -13.04 -8.86
C VAL A 144 1.72 -11.59 -8.64
N PRO A 145 1.02 -10.58 -9.20
CA PRO A 145 1.34 -9.17 -9.00
C PRO A 145 1.31 -8.74 -7.53
N HIS A 146 2.07 -7.71 -7.17
CA HIS A 146 1.93 -7.08 -5.85
C HIS A 146 0.66 -6.24 -5.77
N PHE A 147 0.05 -6.17 -4.60
CA PHE A 147 -1.10 -5.30 -4.34
C PHE A 147 -0.65 -3.95 -3.80
N GLN A 148 -1.24 -2.86 -4.31
CA GLN A 148 -1.04 -1.51 -3.80
C GLN A 148 -2.35 -0.73 -3.79
N PHE A 149 -2.70 -0.20 -2.63
CA PHE A 149 -3.77 0.77 -2.43
C PHE A 149 -3.21 1.97 -1.69
N GLU A 150 -3.47 3.16 -2.18
CA GLU A 150 -3.18 4.41 -1.49
C GLU A 150 -4.31 5.41 -1.76
N LEU A 151 -4.87 5.99 -0.71
CA LEU A 151 -5.84 7.06 -0.80
C LEU A 151 -5.33 8.26 -0.02
N VAL A 152 -5.12 9.37 -0.72
CA VAL A 152 -4.59 10.63 -0.21
C VAL A 152 -5.68 11.68 -0.21
N LYS A 153 -6.12 12.10 0.96
CA LYS A 153 -7.02 13.23 1.12
C LYS A 153 -6.20 14.52 1.23
N CYS A 154 -6.19 15.28 0.15
CA CYS A 154 -5.43 16.54 0.03
C CYS A 154 -6.21 17.74 0.59
N SER A 155 -7.53 17.69 0.53
CA SER A 155 -8.46 18.67 1.08
C SER A 155 -9.85 18.01 1.29
N PRO A 156 -10.82 18.70 1.90
CA PRO A 156 -12.18 18.17 2.00
C PRO A 156 -12.84 17.83 0.66
N THR A 157 -12.40 18.46 -0.44
CA THR A 157 -12.98 18.31 -1.79
C THR A 157 -12.01 17.70 -2.81
N PHE A 158 -10.82 17.26 -2.37
CA PHE A 158 -9.80 16.75 -3.28
C PHE A 158 -9.10 15.51 -2.74
N LEU A 159 -9.17 14.41 -3.49
CA LEU A 159 -8.50 13.13 -3.23
C LEU A 159 -7.60 12.74 -4.39
N ILE A 160 -6.59 11.90 -4.09
CA ILE A 160 -5.83 11.12 -5.08
C ILE A 160 -5.96 9.65 -4.69
N LEU A 161 -6.33 8.80 -5.64
CA LEU A 161 -6.39 7.35 -5.48
C LEU A 161 -5.32 6.69 -6.35
N PHE A 162 -4.54 5.82 -5.73
CA PHE A 162 -3.71 4.84 -6.41
C PHE A 162 -4.15 3.44 -5.97
N LEU A 163 -4.58 2.62 -6.93
CA LEU A 163 -5.00 1.24 -6.69
C LEU A 163 -4.56 0.38 -7.88
N ASP A 164 -3.70 -0.58 -7.62
CA ASP A 164 -3.10 -1.38 -8.69
C ASP A 164 -2.68 -2.78 -8.22
N LEU A 165 -2.62 -3.69 -9.17
CA LEU A 165 -1.87 -4.92 -9.11
C LEU A 165 -0.57 -4.72 -9.88
N ILE A 166 0.52 -4.41 -9.16
CA ILE A 166 1.80 -4.03 -9.74
C ILE A 166 2.47 -5.24 -10.40
N PRO A 167 2.75 -5.18 -11.72
CA PRO A 167 3.31 -6.31 -12.44
C PRO A 167 4.74 -6.63 -11.99
N ARG A 168 5.03 -7.91 -11.85
CA ARG A 168 6.35 -8.43 -11.48
C ARG A 168 7.15 -8.95 -12.67
N LYS A 169 6.49 -9.09 -13.84
CA LYS A 169 7.11 -9.40 -15.13
C LYS A 169 6.95 -8.21 -16.09
N ASP A 170 7.79 -8.18 -17.10
CA ASP A 170 7.57 -7.26 -18.23
C ASP A 170 6.43 -7.83 -19.10
N ILE A 171 5.32 -7.10 -19.12
CA ILE A 171 4.08 -7.50 -19.79
C ILE A 171 4.21 -7.58 -21.32
N VAL A 172 5.19 -6.84 -21.91
CA VAL A 172 5.46 -6.90 -23.36
C VAL A 172 6.11 -8.23 -23.72
N PHE A 173 7.01 -8.72 -22.87
CA PHE A 173 7.69 -10.01 -23.08
C PHE A 173 6.95 -11.21 -22.49
N SER A 174 5.85 -10.98 -21.77
CA SER A 174 5.08 -12.01 -21.07
C SER A 174 3.58 -11.87 -21.36
N PRO A 175 3.11 -12.14 -22.60
CA PRO A 175 1.71 -11.95 -22.96
C PRO A 175 0.76 -12.85 -22.16
N ASP A 176 1.17 -14.06 -21.79
CA ASP A 176 0.35 -14.95 -20.94
C ASP A 176 0.18 -14.38 -19.53
N TYR A 177 1.20 -13.69 -19.00
CA TYR A 177 1.12 -12.98 -17.73
C TYR A 177 0.11 -11.83 -17.81
N LEU A 178 0.15 -11.04 -18.87
CA LEU A 178 -0.82 -9.98 -19.14
C LEU A 178 -2.24 -10.55 -19.19
N LYS A 179 -2.42 -11.62 -19.95
CA LYS A 179 -3.72 -12.28 -20.09
C LYS A 179 -4.24 -12.76 -18.74
N THR A 180 -3.46 -13.56 -18.02
CA THR A 180 -3.88 -14.22 -16.76
C THR A 180 -4.25 -13.19 -15.67
N TYR A 181 -3.40 -12.17 -15.47
CA TYR A 181 -3.54 -11.30 -14.30
C TYR A 181 -4.32 -10.01 -14.57
N TYR A 182 -4.52 -9.60 -15.84
CA TYR A 182 -5.15 -8.31 -16.14
C TYR A 182 -6.35 -8.44 -17.09
N GLU A 183 -6.30 -9.32 -18.10
CA GLU A 183 -7.42 -9.49 -19.03
C GLU A 183 -8.50 -10.44 -18.48
N ASP A 184 -8.12 -11.67 -18.08
CA ASP A 184 -9.05 -12.67 -17.57
C ASP A 184 -9.73 -12.23 -16.26
N THR A 185 -9.05 -11.41 -15.44
CA THR A 185 -9.58 -10.81 -14.21
C THR A 185 -10.48 -9.60 -14.45
N GLN A 186 -10.49 -9.08 -15.68
CA GLN A 186 -11.31 -7.94 -16.10
C GLN A 186 -11.09 -6.66 -15.26
N LEU A 187 -9.88 -6.44 -14.75
CA LEU A 187 -9.53 -5.28 -13.90
C LEU A 187 -9.82 -3.94 -14.58
N GLU A 188 -9.69 -3.87 -15.89
CA GLU A 188 -9.97 -2.66 -16.67
C GLU A 188 -11.40 -2.12 -16.46
N LYS A 189 -12.39 -2.97 -16.17
CA LYS A 189 -13.76 -2.55 -15.90
C LYS A 189 -13.88 -1.66 -14.67
N PHE A 190 -13.02 -1.87 -13.67
CA PHE A 190 -13.03 -1.05 -12.46
C PHE A 190 -12.53 0.36 -12.74
N ARG A 191 -11.46 0.49 -13.54
CA ARG A 191 -10.97 1.80 -13.99
C ARG A 191 -12.02 2.53 -14.80
N GLN A 192 -12.64 1.86 -15.79
CA GLN A 192 -13.69 2.43 -16.62
C GLN A 192 -14.91 2.91 -15.82
N ARG A 193 -15.27 2.23 -14.73
CA ARG A 193 -16.36 2.69 -13.85
C ARG A 193 -16.06 4.01 -13.16
N LEU A 194 -14.83 4.24 -12.75
CA LEU A 194 -14.41 5.52 -12.16
C LEU A 194 -14.30 6.62 -13.22
N ASP A 195 -13.79 6.31 -14.41
CA ASP A 195 -13.65 7.26 -15.52
C ASP A 195 -15.01 7.84 -16.01
N GLN A 196 -16.13 7.19 -15.65
CA GLN A 196 -17.48 7.71 -15.99
C GLN A 196 -17.92 8.87 -15.07
N LEU A 197 -17.23 9.09 -13.96
CA LEU A 197 -17.57 10.15 -13.03
C LEU A 197 -16.92 11.47 -13.47
N PRO A 198 -17.67 12.57 -13.59
CA PRO A 198 -17.13 13.85 -14.06
C PRO A 198 -16.10 14.45 -13.12
N GLU A 199 -16.13 14.09 -11.85
CA GLU A 199 -15.18 14.53 -10.82
C GLU A 199 -13.84 13.79 -10.89
N VAL A 200 -13.77 12.68 -11.63
CA VAL A 200 -12.60 11.81 -11.72
C VAL A 200 -11.77 12.18 -12.95
N GLN A 201 -10.47 12.36 -12.73
CA GLN A 201 -9.51 12.66 -13.80
C GLN A 201 -8.25 11.82 -13.61
N ALA A 202 -7.61 11.41 -14.72
CA ALA A 202 -6.32 10.74 -14.65
C ALA A 202 -5.29 11.60 -13.89
N TYR A 203 -4.61 11.00 -12.93
CA TYR A 203 -3.53 11.66 -12.19
C TYR A 203 -2.18 11.20 -12.74
N PHE A 204 -1.36 12.16 -13.15
CA PHE A 204 -0.02 11.89 -13.67
C PHE A 204 1.03 12.26 -12.62
N SER A 205 1.62 11.25 -12.00
CA SER A 205 2.78 11.44 -11.11
C SER A 205 3.93 12.12 -11.87
N SER A 206 4.64 13.02 -11.21
CA SER A 206 5.88 13.61 -11.74
C SER A 206 7.01 12.58 -11.87
N SER A 207 6.95 11.48 -11.10
CA SER A 207 7.92 10.40 -11.17
C SER A 207 7.73 9.55 -12.44
N LEU A 208 8.72 9.59 -13.33
CA LEU A 208 8.75 8.73 -14.52
C LEU A 208 8.82 7.25 -14.15
N TYR A 209 9.51 6.94 -13.07
CA TYR A 209 9.62 5.56 -12.58
C TYR A 209 8.27 5.04 -12.10
N PHE A 210 7.56 5.79 -11.26
CA PHE A 210 6.21 5.43 -10.83
C PHE A 210 5.31 5.14 -12.03
N ARG A 211 5.28 6.05 -13.02
CA ARG A 211 4.49 5.86 -14.25
C ARG A 211 4.89 4.61 -15.05
N ARG A 212 6.12 4.12 -14.89
CA ARG A 212 6.61 2.90 -15.56
C ARG A 212 6.26 1.63 -14.79
N VAL A 213 6.11 1.72 -13.49
CA VAL A 213 5.80 0.56 -12.61
C VAL A 213 4.31 0.23 -12.61
N VAL A 214 3.44 1.22 -12.81
CA VAL A 214 1.98 1.06 -12.86
C VAL A 214 1.57 0.13 -14.00
N SER A 215 0.60 -0.77 -13.69
CA SER A 215 0.04 -1.69 -14.67
C SER A 215 -0.83 -0.97 -15.72
N PRO A 216 -1.16 -1.61 -16.84
CA PRO A 216 -2.10 -1.04 -17.81
C PRO A 216 -3.51 -0.79 -17.26
N THR A 217 -3.92 -1.56 -16.25
CA THR A 217 -5.24 -1.47 -15.60
C THR A 217 -5.20 -0.69 -14.29
N GLY A 218 -4.05 -0.12 -13.93
CA GLY A 218 -3.87 0.65 -12.69
C GLY A 218 -4.79 1.86 -12.62
N ILE A 219 -5.43 2.03 -11.49
CA ILE A 219 -6.29 3.18 -11.20
C ILE A 219 -5.42 4.23 -10.52
N VAL A 220 -5.06 5.28 -11.27
CA VAL A 220 -4.28 6.42 -10.79
C VAL A 220 -5.05 7.68 -11.15
N VAL A 221 -5.87 8.16 -10.22
CA VAL A 221 -6.82 9.23 -10.49
C VAL A 221 -6.83 10.29 -9.40
N SER A 222 -7.20 11.50 -9.77
CA SER A 222 -7.61 12.57 -8.85
C SER A 222 -9.14 12.71 -8.89
N ILE A 223 -9.74 12.96 -7.73
CA ILE A 223 -11.17 13.18 -7.53
C ILE A 223 -11.34 14.57 -6.97
N LYS A 224 -12.03 15.44 -7.72
CA LYS A 224 -12.24 16.87 -7.37
C LYS A 224 -13.70 17.23 -7.41
N CYS A 225 -14.22 17.77 -6.31
CA CYS A 225 -15.62 18.15 -6.14
C CYS A 225 -15.72 19.65 -5.78
N GLU A 226 -15.17 20.54 -6.64
CA GLU A 226 -15.06 21.99 -6.32
C GLU A 226 -16.31 22.78 -6.74
N ASP A 227 -17.06 22.36 -7.77
CA ASP A 227 -18.15 23.13 -8.38
C ASP A 227 -19.50 22.92 -7.67
N GLY A 228 -19.58 23.29 -6.38
CA GLY A 228 -20.83 23.28 -5.61
C GLY A 228 -21.27 21.93 -5.03
N ALA A 229 -20.58 20.83 -5.35
CA ALA A 229 -20.89 19.49 -4.87
C ALA A 229 -20.30 19.19 -3.45
N GLY A 230 -19.26 19.94 -3.05
CA GLY A 230 -18.74 19.93 -1.68
C GLY A 230 -18.10 18.63 -1.19
N PRO A 231 -17.75 18.58 0.11
CA PRO A 231 -17.16 17.40 0.76
C PRO A 231 -18.07 16.17 0.76
N GLU A 232 -19.40 16.37 0.81
CA GLU A 232 -20.38 15.30 0.82
C GLU A 232 -20.32 14.44 -0.46
N ARG A 233 -20.04 15.08 -1.59
CA ARG A 233 -19.90 14.38 -2.88
C ARG A 233 -18.61 13.54 -2.90
N VAL A 234 -17.52 14.01 -2.30
CA VAL A 234 -16.29 13.21 -2.13
C VAL A 234 -16.59 11.96 -1.31
N GLU A 235 -17.29 12.10 -0.20
CA GLU A 235 -17.66 10.96 0.66
C GLU A 235 -18.61 9.98 -0.03
N GLU A 236 -19.53 10.47 -0.85
CA GLU A 236 -20.40 9.65 -1.68
C GLU A 236 -19.57 8.84 -2.69
N ILE A 237 -18.64 9.47 -3.42
CA ILE A 237 -17.77 8.78 -4.39
C ILE A 237 -16.92 7.72 -3.69
N ILE A 238 -16.40 7.98 -2.51
CA ILE A 238 -15.67 6.98 -1.74
C ILE A 238 -16.58 5.80 -1.41
N ARG A 239 -17.78 6.06 -0.90
CA ARG A 239 -18.72 5.03 -0.47
C ARG A 239 -19.23 4.18 -1.62
N GLU A 240 -19.67 4.82 -2.71
CA GLU A 240 -20.39 4.15 -3.80
C GLU A 240 -19.47 3.58 -4.90
N HIS A 241 -18.23 4.10 -5.00
CA HIS A 241 -17.32 3.73 -6.08
C HIS A 241 -15.96 3.24 -5.56
N VAL A 242 -15.21 4.04 -4.81
CA VAL A 242 -13.85 3.68 -4.38
C VAL A 242 -13.85 2.44 -3.49
N ARG A 243 -14.70 2.43 -2.46
CA ARG A 243 -14.79 1.33 -1.49
C ARG A 243 -15.14 -0.01 -2.14
N PRO A 244 -16.23 -0.16 -2.93
CA PRO A 244 -16.54 -1.44 -3.57
C PRO A 244 -15.49 -1.87 -4.59
N ILE A 245 -14.94 -0.95 -5.39
CA ILE A 245 -13.88 -1.27 -6.36
C ILE A 245 -12.63 -1.77 -5.64
N SER A 246 -12.20 -1.10 -4.57
CA SER A 246 -11.01 -1.49 -3.81
C SER A 246 -11.19 -2.87 -3.16
N ASN A 247 -12.37 -3.16 -2.62
CA ASN A 247 -12.69 -4.46 -2.04
C ASN A 247 -12.71 -5.57 -3.10
N ASP A 248 -13.25 -5.31 -4.29
CA ASP A 248 -13.28 -6.29 -5.37
C ASP A 248 -11.86 -6.60 -5.88
N ILE A 249 -11.01 -5.59 -6.09
CA ILE A 249 -9.62 -5.80 -6.52
C ILE A 249 -8.81 -6.51 -5.43
N MET A 250 -8.98 -6.15 -4.16
CA MET A 250 -8.36 -6.85 -3.03
C MET A 250 -8.77 -8.32 -2.99
N ARG A 251 -10.06 -8.64 -3.18
CA ARG A 251 -10.55 -10.00 -3.21
C ARG A 251 -9.91 -10.80 -4.36
N ILE A 252 -9.87 -10.23 -5.57
CA ILE A 252 -9.21 -10.85 -6.74
C ILE A 252 -7.74 -11.16 -6.39
N TRP A 253 -7.01 -10.21 -5.81
CA TRP A 253 -5.62 -10.40 -5.43
C TRP A 253 -5.45 -11.51 -4.37
N ILE A 254 -6.30 -11.53 -3.34
CA ILE A 254 -6.26 -12.59 -2.32
C ILE A 254 -6.54 -13.96 -2.95
N ASP A 255 -7.52 -14.06 -3.84
CA ASP A 255 -7.85 -15.31 -4.55
C ASP A 255 -6.67 -15.83 -5.38
N MET A 256 -5.92 -14.94 -6.03
CA MET A 256 -4.66 -15.29 -6.72
C MET A 256 -3.58 -15.78 -5.74
N CYS A 257 -3.48 -15.19 -4.54
CA CYS A 257 -2.47 -15.56 -3.55
C CYS A 257 -2.72 -16.92 -2.90
N VAL A 258 -3.99 -17.33 -2.73
CA VAL A 258 -4.37 -18.58 -2.06
C VAL A 258 -4.73 -19.69 -3.03
N GLY A 259 -4.82 -19.40 -4.33
CA GLY A 259 -5.05 -20.37 -5.38
C GLY A 259 -3.82 -21.24 -5.68
N ASP A 260 -4.01 -22.24 -6.52
CA ASP A 260 -2.92 -23.07 -7.03
C ASP A 260 -2.05 -22.25 -7.98
N GLY A 261 -1.02 -21.59 -7.43
CA GLY A 261 -0.12 -20.73 -8.19
C GLY A 261 0.69 -21.52 -9.24
N VAL A 262 1.08 -20.84 -10.30
CA VAL A 262 2.02 -21.39 -11.29
C VAL A 262 3.37 -21.56 -10.61
N GLU A 263 3.96 -22.75 -10.74
CA GLU A 263 5.30 -23.03 -10.21
C GLU A 263 6.34 -22.18 -10.96
N VAL A 264 7.04 -21.33 -10.23
CA VAL A 264 8.06 -20.42 -10.77
C VAL A 264 9.40 -21.14 -10.83
N GLY A 265 10.01 -21.25 -12.02
CA GLY A 265 11.34 -21.84 -12.20
C GLY A 265 12.45 -21.00 -11.54
N GLU A 266 13.60 -21.66 -11.25
CA GLU A 266 14.70 -21.03 -10.49
C GLU A 266 15.24 -19.76 -11.18
N THR A 267 15.44 -19.78 -12.49
CA THR A 267 15.91 -18.60 -13.25
C THR A 267 14.92 -17.44 -13.14
N GLU A 268 13.64 -17.73 -13.20
CA GLU A 268 12.59 -16.73 -13.11
C GLU A 268 12.48 -16.15 -11.69
N ARG A 269 12.64 -16.98 -10.66
CA ARG A 269 12.72 -16.52 -9.25
C ARG A 269 13.79 -15.45 -9.06
N ALA A 270 14.98 -15.67 -9.62
CA ALA A 270 16.08 -14.70 -9.53
C ALA A 270 15.73 -13.35 -10.19
N VAL A 271 14.98 -13.38 -11.32
CA VAL A 271 14.50 -12.15 -11.99
C VAL A 271 13.46 -11.44 -11.14
N LEU A 272 12.48 -12.17 -10.58
CA LEU A 272 11.47 -11.62 -9.68
C LEU A 272 12.11 -10.98 -8.44
N GLU A 273 13.03 -11.68 -7.77
CA GLU A 273 13.73 -11.16 -6.59
C GLU A 273 14.49 -9.86 -6.88
N LYS A 274 15.19 -9.81 -8.02
CA LYS A 274 15.90 -8.60 -8.44
C LYS A 274 14.95 -7.44 -8.68
N ARG A 275 13.82 -7.68 -9.37
CA ARG A 275 12.81 -6.66 -9.64
C ARG A 275 12.16 -6.16 -8.35
N ASP A 276 11.75 -7.08 -7.48
CA ASP A 276 11.09 -6.76 -6.22
C ASP A 276 12.03 -5.98 -5.27
N SER A 277 13.30 -6.39 -5.18
CA SER A 277 14.30 -5.66 -4.41
C SER A 277 14.47 -4.23 -4.92
N LEU A 278 14.51 -4.04 -6.23
CA LEU A 278 14.55 -2.70 -6.83
C LEU A 278 13.30 -1.88 -6.49
N ILE A 279 12.11 -2.43 -6.62
CA ILE A 279 10.85 -1.74 -6.29
C ILE A 279 10.85 -1.34 -4.81
N LYS A 280 11.17 -2.27 -3.90
CA LYS A 280 11.24 -2.04 -2.46
C LYS A 280 12.26 -0.96 -2.08
N SER A 281 13.49 -1.07 -2.61
CA SER A 281 14.54 -0.07 -2.38
C SER A 281 14.12 1.32 -2.83
N LYS A 282 13.48 1.36 -3.98
CA LYS A 282 13.03 2.60 -4.59
C LYS A 282 11.87 3.24 -3.82
N ALA A 283 10.92 2.46 -3.31
CA ALA A 283 9.86 2.95 -2.44
C ALA A 283 10.42 3.64 -1.19
N ILE A 284 11.46 3.09 -0.57
CA ILE A 284 12.08 3.70 0.60
C ILE A 284 12.86 4.96 0.25
N GLU A 285 13.67 4.91 -0.82
CA GLU A 285 14.63 5.96 -1.15
C GLU A 285 13.97 7.27 -1.53
N MET A 286 12.95 7.23 -2.38
CA MET A 286 12.39 8.45 -2.96
C MET A 286 11.31 9.10 -2.11
N ASP A 287 10.58 8.32 -1.32
CA ASP A 287 9.51 8.86 -0.50
C ASP A 287 9.85 8.97 0.95
N LEU A 288 10.09 7.82 1.53
CA LEU A 288 10.21 7.72 2.97
C LEU A 288 11.50 8.40 3.45
N SER A 289 12.63 8.13 2.79
CA SER A 289 13.92 8.69 3.20
C SER A 289 14.01 10.21 3.05
N SER A 290 13.26 10.78 2.10
CA SER A 290 13.28 12.23 1.85
C SER A 290 12.20 12.99 2.63
N SER A 291 11.04 12.39 2.86
CA SER A 291 9.86 13.03 3.47
C SER A 291 9.79 12.82 4.98
N MET A 292 10.06 11.61 5.47
CA MET A 292 9.95 11.27 6.89
C MET A 292 10.75 12.18 7.82
N PRO A 293 12.04 12.50 7.57
CA PRO A 293 12.79 13.42 8.44
C PRO A 293 12.20 14.82 8.50
N LYS A 294 11.63 15.29 7.41
CA LYS A 294 11.01 16.63 7.33
C LYS A 294 9.70 16.71 8.11
N GLN A 295 8.95 15.62 8.15
CA GLN A 295 7.63 15.56 8.77
C GLN A 295 7.69 15.18 10.25
N PHE A 296 8.58 14.24 10.60
CA PHE A 296 8.61 13.63 11.93
C PHE A 296 9.89 13.93 12.72
N GLY A 297 10.89 14.61 12.13
CA GLY A 297 12.22 14.77 12.70
C GLY A 297 13.10 13.52 12.47
N GLN A 298 14.41 13.71 12.60
CA GLN A 298 15.40 12.68 12.24
C GLN A 298 15.29 11.42 13.10
N GLU A 299 15.09 11.56 14.41
CA GLU A 299 15.04 10.43 15.34
C GLU A 299 13.86 9.50 15.06
N VAL A 300 12.65 10.06 14.89
CA VAL A 300 11.44 9.28 14.58
C VAL A 300 11.56 8.65 13.20
N ALA A 301 12.05 9.41 12.21
CA ALA A 301 12.27 8.92 10.86
C ALA A 301 13.23 7.72 10.84
N ASP A 302 14.40 7.82 11.50
CA ASP A 302 15.40 6.74 11.55
C ASP A 302 14.83 5.48 12.20
N ARG A 303 14.01 5.63 13.25
CA ARG A 303 13.37 4.52 13.93
C ARG A 303 12.36 3.80 13.04
N VAL A 304 11.45 4.53 12.39
CA VAL A 304 10.45 3.99 11.48
C VAL A 304 11.11 3.38 10.24
N LEU A 305 12.04 4.09 9.61
CA LEU A 305 12.75 3.62 8.43
C LEU A 305 13.56 2.35 8.69
N ARG A 306 14.15 2.20 9.87
CA ARG A 306 14.88 0.99 10.25
C ARG A 306 13.97 -0.24 10.25
N VAL A 307 12.73 -0.11 10.76
CA VAL A 307 11.76 -1.20 10.75
C VAL A 307 11.33 -1.54 9.32
N ILE A 308 11.00 -0.53 8.52
CA ILE A 308 10.60 -0.73 7.12
C ILE A 308 11.73 -1.38 6.31
N LYS A 309 12.97 -0.87 6.39
CA LYS A 309 14.14 -1.44 5.71
C LYS A 309 14.39 -2.88 6.10
N SER A 310 14.26 -3.21 7.38
CA SER A 310 14.42 -4.58 7.87
C SER A 310 13.40 -5.54 7.25
N VAL A 311 12.14 -5.12 7.10
CA VAL A 311 11.08 -5.95 6.49
C VAL A 311 11.25 -6.04 4.98
N TYR A 312 11.62 -4.94 4.34
CA TYR A 312 11.84 -4.88 2.89
C TYR A 312 13.13 -5.62 2.46
N ASN A 313 13.97 -5.95 3.43
CA ASN A 313 15.27 -6.63 3.23
C ASN A 313 16.20 -5.82 2.29
N VAL A 314 16.30 -4.48 2.53
CA VAL A 314 17.07 -3.52 1.74
C VAL A 314 17.85 -2.56 2.64
#